data_7d78b62a308c921442a5ffdfb6d81ecd
#
_entry.id   7d78b62a308c921442a5ffdfb6d81ecd
#
_cell.length_a   1.000
_cell.length_b   1.000
_cell.length_c   1.000
_cell.angle_alpha   90.00
_cell.angle_beta   90.00
_cell.angle_gamma   90.00
#
_symmetry.space_group_name_H-M   'P 1'
#
loop_
_entity.id
_entity.type
_entity.pdbx_description
1 polymer ?
#
loop_
_entity_poly.entity_id
_entity_poly.type
_entity_poly.pdbx_seq_one_letter_code
_entity_poly.pdbx_strand_id
1 'polypeptide(L)'
;MNDPEAILRAAEDVIGILKGHRLDAVVIGAVALAAHHYVRQTEDLDLGVNADLPTMRALTVSLRQAGFTAELREPDGDDPLGGVIDVIGPFGLLQIISYANKFPAVIEDALRLSKLVVRKGSPLRIVPIPHLVALKLYAGGYKSKADIVELLARNPGLDLDEIRTVCKQYRLKGLDELLTESSRRQSR
;
A
#
# COMPACT_ATOMS: atom_id res chain seq x y z
N MET A 1 18.22 11.99 -10.39
CA MET A 1 17.52 12.18 -9.09
C MET A 1 16.04 12.30 -9.44
N ASN A 2 15.22 11.30 -9.10
CA ASN A 2 13.80 11.34 -9.43
C ASN A 2 13.14 12.51 -8.67
N ASP A 3 12.33 13.29 -9.37
CA ASP A 3 11.54 14.37 -8.77
C ASP A 3 10.38 13.73 -7.97
N PRO A 4 10.36 13.82 -6.62
CA PRO A 4 9.28 13.25 -5.81
C PRO A 4 7.89 13.80 -6.17
N GLU A 5 7.83 15.03 -6.68
CA GLU A 5 6.59 15.64 -7.15
C GLU A 5 6.11 15.04 -8.46
N ALA A 6 7.02 14.54 -9.32
CA ALA A 6 6.65 13.92 -10.59
C ALA A 6 5.92 12.59 -10.37
N ILE A 7 6.38 11.75 -9.45
CA ILE A 7 5.70 10.47 -9.16
C ILE A 7 4.35 10.69 -8.49
N LEU A 8 4.20 11.72 -7.64
CA LEU A 8 2.90 12.06 -7.04
C LEU A 8 1.91 12.55 -8.09
N ARG A 9 2.33 13.40 -9.03
CA ARG A 9 1.46 13.83 -10.15
C ARG A 9 1.03 12.66 -11.01
N ALA A 10 1.96 11.78 -11.38
CA ALA A 10 1.63 10.57 -12.14
C ALA A 10 0.64 9.67 -11.39
N ALA A 11 0.81 9.51 -10.08
CA ALA A 11 -0.13 8.75 -9.25
C ALA A 11 -1.52 9.41 -9.18
N GLU A 12 -1.60 10.73 -9.11
CA GLU A 12 -2.87 11.48 -9.15
C GLU A 12 -3.59 11.28 -10.49
N ASP A 13 -2.87 11.31 -11.60
CA ASP A 13 -3.42 11.02 -12.95
C ASP A 13 -3.92 9.58 -13.04
N VAL A 14 -3.16 8.62 -12.51
CA VAL A 14 -3.54 7.20 -12.43
C VAL A 14 -4.82 7.02 -11.60
N ILE A 15 -4.98 7.72 -10.47
CA ILE A 15 -6.24 7.70 -9.70
C ILE A 15 -7.43 8.17 -10.56
N GLY A 16 -7.24 9.17 -11.43
CA GLY A 16 -8.26 9.59 -12.38
C GLY A 16 -8.70 8.46 -13.31
N ILE A 17 -7.75 7.69 -13.83
CA ILE A 17 -8.02 6.53 -14.71
C ILE A 17 -8.72 5.41 -13.92
N LEU A 18 -8.25 5.10 -12.70
CA LEU A 18 -8.89 4.12 -11.80
C LEU A 18 -10.37 4.43 -11.56
N LYS A 19 -10.69 5.70 -11.31
CA LYS A 19 -12.09 6.15 -11.14
C LYS A 19 -12.95 5.90 -12.37
N GLY A 20 -12.40 6.01 -13.57
CA GLY A 20 -13.08 5.64 -14.82
C GLY A 20 -13.50 4.15 -14.84
N HIS A 21 -12.75 3.30 -14.14
CA HIS A 21 -13.06 1.88 -13.91
C HIS A 21 -13.87 1.62 -12.63
N ARG A 22 -14.34 2.67 -11.94
CA ARG A 22 -15.04 2.59 -10.63
C ARG A 22 -14.19 1.95 -9.54
N LEU A 23 -12.88 2.14 -9.63
CA LEU A 23 -11.91 1.66 -8.66
C LEU A 23 -11.43 2.80 -7.77
N ASP A 24 -11.32 2.51 -6.49
CA ASP A 24 -10.60 3.31 -5.52
C ASP A 24 -9.26 2.65 -5.18
N ALA A 25 -8.26 3.47 -4.86
CA ALA A 25 -6.96 3.00 -4.43
C ALA A 25 -6.51 3.69 -3.13
N VAL A 26 -5.69 3.00 -2.38
CA VAL A 26 -5.03 3.54 -1.19
C VAL A 26 -3.52 3.44 -1.35
N VAL A 27 -2.79 4.49 -0.98
CA VAL A 27 -1.32 4.49 -0.96
C VAL A 27 -0.85 3.58 0.15
N ILE A 28 -0.02 2.61 -0.21
CA ILE A 28 0.60 1.62 0.68
C ILE A 28 2.13 1.72 0.59
N GLY A 29 2.86 0.72 1.03
CA GLY A 29 4.30 0.63 0.85
C GLY A 29 5.10 1.72 1.59
N ALA A 30 6.19 2.17 0.99
CA ALA A 30 7.14 3.06 1.65
C ALA A 30 6.66 4.50 1.77
N VAL A 31 5.86 4.98 0.82
CA VAL A 31 5.24 6.32 0.90
C VAL A 31 4.27 6.39 2.08
N ALA A 32 3.49 5.33 2.31
CA ALA A 32 2.62 5.25 3.48
C ALA A 32 3.42 5.19 4.79
N LEU A 33 4.53 4.45 4.83
CA LEU A 33 5.44 4.47 5.99
C LEU A 33 5.97 5.86 6.28
N ALA A 34 6.39 6.61 5.24
CA ALA A 34 6.89 7.98 5.39
C ALA A 34 5.82 8.93 5.93
N ALA A 35 4.58 8.81 5.45
CA ALA A 35 3.44 9.57 5.96
C ALA A 35 3.11 9.26 7.44
N HIS A 36 3.52 8.08 7.91
CA HIS A 36 3.43 7.64 9.30
C HIS A 36 4.78 7.72 10.04
N HIS A 37 5.60 8.73 9.74
CA HIS A 37 6.85 9.06 10.44
C HIS A 37 7.99 8.03 10.31
N TYR A 38 7.90 7.09 9.39
CA TYR A 38 8.98 6.17 9.10
C TYR A 38 9.49 6.34 7.67
N VAL A 39 10.46 7.23 7.48
CA VAL A 39 11.10 7.47 6.18
C VAL A 39 12.17 6.42 5.93
N ARG A 40 12.05 5.68 4.84
CA ARG A 40 13.09 4.84 4.28
C ARG A 40 13.24 5.11 2.78
N GLN A 41 14.42 4.86 2.26
CA GLN A 41 14.65 5.03 0.83
C GLN A 41 13.76 4.09 0.01
N THR A 42 13.10 4.65 -0.99
CA THR A 42 12.30 3.92 -1.99
C THR A 42 12.34 4.68 -3.31
N GLU A 43 12.20 3.96 -4.41
CA GLU A 43 12.12 4.51 -5.77
C GLU A 43 10.72 4.27 -6.37
N ASP A 44 9.83 3.63 -5.62
CA ASP A 44 8.50 3.20 -6.03
C ASP A 44 7.39 3.85 -5.18
N LEU A 45 6.23 4.01 -5.80
CA LEU A 45 4.97 4.36 -5.15
C LEU A 45 3.97 3.22 -5.37
N ASP A 46 3.43 2.70 -4.27
CA ASP A 46 2.52 1.56 -4.29
C ASP A 46 1.08 1.99 -4.04
N LEU A 47 0.16 1.59 -4.93
CA LEU A 47 -1.28 1.75 -4.79
C LEU A 47 -1.94 0.38 -4.59
N GLY A 48 -2.62 0.18 -3.47
CA GLY A 48 -3.43 -1.01 -3.21
C GLY A 48 -4.84 -0.85 -3.75
N VAL A 49 -5.33 -1.83 -4.49
CA VAL A 49 -6.68 -1.87 -5.08
C VAL A 49 -7.37 -3.21 -4.79
N ASN A 50 -8.71 -3.22 -4.88
CA ASN A 50 -9.51 -4.44 -4.95
C ASN A 50 -10.08 -4.57 -6.36
N ALA A 51 -9.30 -5.13 -7.30
CA ALA A 51 -9.66 -5.29 -8.70
C ALA A 51 -9.38 -6.72 -9.16
N ASP A 52 -10.35 -7.38 -9.76
CA ASP A 52 -10.15 -8.70 -10.34
C ASP A 52 -9.24 -8.66 -11.58
N LEU A 53 -8.78 -9.80 -12.04
CA LEU A 53 -7.84 -9.88 -13.15
C LEU A 53 -8.39 -9.31 -14.47
N PRO A 54 -9.67 -9.54 -14.85
CA PRO A 54 -10.26 -8.87 -16.02
C PRO A 54 -10.21 -7.34 -15.91
N THR A 55 -10.51 -6.79 -14.75
CA THR A 55 -10.43 -5.34 -14.49
C THR A 55 -8.99 -4.83 -14.55
N MET A 56 -8.01 -5.58 -14.01
CA MET A 56 -6.59 -5.24 -14.10
C MET A 56 -6.10 -5.21 -15.55
N ARG A 57 -6.54 -6.16 -16.39
CA ARG A 57 -6.24 -6.15 -17.83
C ARG A 57 -6.82 -4.93 -18.54
N ALA A 58 -8.09 -4.62 -18.29
CA ALA A 58 -8.76 -3.44 -18.86
C ALA A 58 -8.08 -2.13 -18.42
N LEU A 59 -7.71 -2.03 -17.14
CA LEU A 59 -6.99 -0.89 -16.57
C LEU A 59 -5.62 -0.71 -17.25
N THR A 60 -4.88 -1.80 -17.48
CA THR A 60 -3.59 -1.75 -18.19
C THR A 60 -3.73 -1.16 -19.59
N VAL A 61 -4.80 -1.52 -20.32
CA VAL A 61 -5.09 -0.94 -21.64
C VAL A 61 -5.38 0.54 -21.52
N SER A 62 -6.21 0.96 -20.58
CA SER A 62 -6.55 2.37 -20.35
C SER A 62 -5.33 3.22 -19.98
N LEU A 63 -4.43 2.70 -19.15
CA LEU A 63 -3.18 3.36 -18.80
C LEU A 63 -2.30 3.58 -20.04
N ARG A 64 -2.17 2.57 -20.90
CA ARG A 64 -1.42 2.69 -22.16
C ARG A 64 -2.05 3.70 -23.12
N GLN A 65 -3.39 3.72 -23.22
CA GLN A 65 -4.12 4.69 -24.03
C GLN A 65 -3.95 6.14 -23.52
N ALA A 66 -3.77 6.30 -22.22
CA ALA A 66 -3.45 7.59 -21.59
C ALA A 66 -1.97 8.00 -21.72
N GLY A 67 -1.13 7.18 -22.39
CA GLY A 67 0.27 7.49 -22.66
C GLY A 67 1.26 6.94 -21.63
N PHE A 68 0.81 6.14 -20.66
CA PHE A 68 1.72 5.49 -19.71
C PHE A 68 2.34 4.21 -20.31
N THR A 69 3.59 3.94 -19.94
CA THR A 69 4.17 2.60 -20.13
C THR A 69 3.68 1.73 -18.97
N ALA A 70 2.81 0.78 -19.25
CA ALA A 70 2.18 -0.08 -18.24
C ALA A 70 2.30 -1.55 -18.61
N GLU A 71 2.69 -2.39 -17.65
CA GLU A 71 2.83 -3.84 -17.81
C GLU A 71 2.11 -4.55 -16.66
N LEU A 72 1.25 -5.52 -17.00
CA LEU A 72 0.55 -6.35 -16.03
C LEU A 72 1.33 -7.63 -15.79
N ARG A 73 1.73 -7.84 -14.54
CA ARG A 73 2.17 -9.15 -14.04
C ARG A 73 0.97 -9.87 -13.46
N GLU A 74 0.51 -10.88 -14.18
CA GLU A 74 -0.61 -11.70 -13.73
C GLU A 74 -0.18 -12.64 -12.61
N PRO A 75 -1.06 -12.94 -11.63
CA PRO A 75 -0.70 -13.84 -10.55
C PRO A 75 -0.52 -15.27 -11.08
N ASP A 76 0.46 -15.97 -10.59
CA ASP A 76 0.54 -17.43 -10.71
C ASP A 76 -0.22 -18.13 -9.56
N GLY A 77 -0.24 -19.48 -9.55
CA GLY A 77 -1.08 -20.26 -8.65
C GLY A 77 -0.90 -19.98 -7.17
N ASP A 78 0.33 -19.67 -6.74
CA ASP A 78 0.73 -19.48 -5.34
C ASP A 78 0.93 -18.00 -4.97
N ASP A 79 0.71 -17.07 -5.91
CA ASP A 79 0.89 -15.65 -5.66
C ASP A 79 -0.10 -15.15 -4.59
N PRO A 80 0.36 -14.49 -3.53
CA PRO A 80 -0.52 -13.89 -2.51
C PRO A 80 -1.27 -12.64 -3.01
N LEU A 81 -0.98 -12.16 -4.23
CA LEU A 81 -1.59 -10.99 -4.84
C LEU A 81 -2.54 -11.38 -5.98
N GLY A 82 -3.47 -10.50 -6.31
CA GLY A 82 -4.39 -10.63 -7.44
C GLY A 82 -3.81 -10.11 -8.77
N GLY A 83 -2.53 -9.74 -8.78
CA GLY A 83 -1.79 -9.18 -9.91
C GLY A 83 -1.22 -7.80 -9.59
N VAL A 84 -0.23 -7.38 -10.38
CA VAL A 84 0.47 -6.09 -10.23
C VAL A 84 0.61 -5.43 -11.60
N ILE A 85 0.23 -4.15 -11.71
CA ILE A 85 0.55 -3.33 -12.88
C ILE A 85 1.75 -2.45 -12.53
N ASP A 86 2.84 -2.62 -13.24
CA ASP A 86 3.99 -1.73 -13.20
C ASP A 86 3.77 -0.59 -14.20
N VAL A 87 3.74 0.66 -13.69
CA VAL A 87 3.64 1.88 -14.50
C VAL A 87 4.97 2.61 -14.42
N ILE A 88 5.67 2.68 -15.56
CA ILE A 88 7.06 3.14 -15.63
C ILE A 88 7.12 4.46 -16.43
N GLY A 89 7.90 5.40 -15.94
CA GLY A 89 8.12 6.68 -16.60
C GLY A 89 9.32 7.44 -16.08
N PRO A 90 9.56 8.65 -16.57
CA PRO A 90 10.61 9.54 -16.04
C PRO A 90 10.46 9.85 -14.55
N PHE A 91 9.24 9.63 -14.01
CA PHE A 91 8.91 9.79 -12.60
C PHE A 91 9.37 8.59 -11.72
N GLY A 92 9.83 7.49 -12.32
CA GLY A 92 10.19 6.25 -11.64
C GLY A 92 9.17 5.13 -11.85
N LEU A 93 8.97 4.30 -10.84
CA LEU A 93 8.06 3.16 -10.83
C LEU A 93 6.85 3.45 -9.92
N LEU A 94 5.65 3.30 -10.49
CA LEU A 94 4.40 3.26 -9.74
C LEU A 94 3.79 1.87 -9.92
N GLN A 95 3.42 1.22 -8.82
CA GLN A 95 2.82 -0.10 -8.83
C GLN A 95 1.35 -0.04 -8.42
N ILE A 96 0.48 -0.69 -9.17
CA ILE A 96 -0.92 -0.90 -8.80
C ILE A 96 -1.06 -2.37 -8.42
N ILE A 97 -1.26 -2.63 -7.13
CA ILE A 97 -1.22 -3.97 -6.54
C ILE A 97 -2.64 -4.39 -6.19
N SER A 98 -3.12 -5.45 -6.84
CA SER A 98 -4.44 -5.99 -6.54
C SER A 98 -4.40 -7.01 -5.41
N TYR A 99 -5.39 -6.89 -4.51
CA TYR A 99 -5.64 -7.84 -3.43
C TYR A 99 -6.94 -8.65 -3.65
N ALA A 100 -7.57 -8.50 -4.81
CA ALA A 100 -8.81 -9.22 -5.14
C ALA A 100 -8.64 -10.74 -5.03
N ASN A 101 -9.65 -11.39 -4.45
CA ASN A 101 -9.69 -12.84 -4.20
C ASN A 101 -8.60 -13.38 -3.25
N LYS A 102 -7.71 -12.52 -2.73
CA LYS A 102 -6.64 -12.87 -1.80
C LYS A 102 -6.83 -12.19 -0.45
N PHE A 103 -6.83 -10.86 -0.41
CA PHE A 103 -6.98 -10.06 0.81
C PHE A 103 -7.79 -8.77 0.56
N PRO A 104 -8.97 -8.84 -0.11
CA PRO A 104 -9.70 -7.64 -0.55
C PRO A 104 -10.22 -6.78 0.60
N ALA A 105 -10.67 -7.40 1.70
CA ALA A 105 -11.28 -6.70 2.82
C ALA A 105 -10.34 -5.66 3.46
N VAL A 106 -9.02 -5.92 3.48
CA VAL A 106 -8.05 -4.96 4.03
C VAL A 106 -8.02 -3.66 3.24
N ILE A 107 -8.16 -3.73 1.92
CA ILE A 107 -8.16 -2.55 1.04
C ILE A 107 -9.48 -1.78 1.20
N GLU A 108 -10.61 -2.48 1.24
CA GLU A 108 -11.93 -1.86 1.41
C GLU A 108 -12.05 -1.15 2.75
N ASP A 109 -11.62 -1.78 3.84
CA ASP A 109 -11.60 -1.18 5.16
C ASP A 109 -10.62 0.00 5.24
N ALA A 110 -9.41 -0.14 4.66
CA ALA A 110 -8.45 0.95 4.59
C ALA A 110 -9.00 2.16 3.85
N LEU A 111 -9.65 1.96 2.71
CA LEU A 111 -10.29 3.02 1.93
C LEU A 111 -11.40 3.73 2.72
N ARG A 112 -12.22 2.97 3.44
CA ARG A 112 -13.31 3.52 4.27
C ARG A 112 -12.80 4.33 5.46
N LEU A 113 -11.70 3.91 6.07
CA LEU A 113 -11.15 4.49 7.31
C LEU A 113 -10.05 5.53 7.07
N SER A 114 -9.50 5.59 5.86
CA SER A 114 -8.44 6.55 5.51
C SER A 114 -8.91 7.99 5.62
N LYS A 115 -8.24 8.77 6.48
CA LYS A 115 -8.45 10.21 6.66
C LYS A 115 -7.24 11.05 6.20
N LEU A 116 -6.08 10.41 6.09
CA LEU A 116 -4.84 11.07 5.72
C LEU A 116 -4.68 11.04 4.19
N VAL A 117 -4.23 12.15 3.62
CA VAL A 117 -3.88 12.28 2.20
C VAL A 117 -2.41 12.66 2.07
N VAL A 118 -1.79 12.33 0.94
CA VAL A 118 -0.36 12.60 0.69
C VAL A 118 -0.05 14.10 0.80
N ARG A 119 -0.96 14.95 0.28
CA ARG A 119 -0.88 16.42 0.39
C ARG A 119 -2.29 17.01 0.32
N LYS A 120 -2.44 18.25 0.78
CA LYS A 120 -3.74 18.96 0.75
C LYS A 120 -4.31 18.99 -0.68
N GLY A 121 -5.56 18.52 -0.83
CA GLY A 121 -6.26 18.49 -2.12
C GLY A 121 -5.91 17.29 -3.01
N SER A 122 -4.95 16.43 -2.63
CA SER A 122 -4.62 15.22 -3.38
C SER A 122 -5.72 14.15 -3.23
N PRO A 123 -6.04 13.40 -4.29
CA PRO A 123 -6.91 12.22 -4.21
C PRO A 123 -6.19 10.99 -3.62
N LEU A 124 -4.87 11.07 -3.38
CA LEU A 124 -4.04 9.97 -2.87
C LEU A 124 -4.25 9.81 -1.36
N ARG A 125 -5.10 8.88 -0.99
CA ARG A 125 -5.37 8.53 0.42
C ARG A 125 -4.31 7.57 0.95
N ILE A 126 -3.85 7.81 2.17
CA ILE A 126 -2.84 6.99 2.85
C ILE A 126 -3.54 5.89 3.66
N VAL A 127 -3.05 4.66 3.56
CA VAL A 127 -3.53 3.55 4.38
C VAL A 127 -3.36 3.85 5.87
N PRO A 128 -4.37 3.61 6.73
CA PRO A 128 -4.23 3.75 8.18
C PRO A 128 -3.22 2.76 8.75
N ILE A 129 -2.51 3.14 9.82
CA ILE A 129 -1.45 2.31 10.43
C ILE A 129 -1.91 0.87 10.74
N PRO A 130 -3.08 0.60 11.35
CA PRO A 130 -3.50 -0.77 11.62
C PRO A 130 -3.60 -1.64 10.36
N HIS A 131 -4.08 -1.07 9.25
CA HIS A 131 -4.20 -1.75 7.97
C HIS A 131 -2.85 -1.87 7.25
N LEU A 132 -1.95 -0.89 7.40
CA LEU A 132 -0.59 -0.99 6.88
C LEU A 132 0.18 -2.12 7.58
N VAL A 133 0.03 -2.26 8.89
CA VAL A 133 0.59 -3.39 9.66
C VAL A 133 0.00 -4.71 9.16
N ALA A 134 -1.33 -4.77 8.94
CA ALA A 134 -1.98 -5.97 8.42
C ALA A 134 -1.46 -6.36 7.03
N LEU A 135 -1.30 -5.41 6.11
CA LEU A 135 -0.73 -5.64 4.77
C LEU A 135 0.70 -6.16 4.86
N LYS A 136 1.53 -5.60 5.74
CA LYS A 136 2.91 -6.05 5.92
C LYS A 136 3.01 -7.42 6.58
N LEU A 137 2.15 -7.74 7.53
CA LEU A 137 2.06 -9.10 8.09
C LEU A 137 1.63 -10.11 7.03
N TYR A 138 0.66 -9.75 6.20
CA TYR A 138 0.20 -10.58 5.09
C TYR A 138 1.31 -10.82 4.06
N ALA A 139 2.05 -9.79 3.67
CA ALA A 139 3.19 -9.91 2.76
C ALA A 139 4.33 -10.76 3.34
N GLY A 140 4.50 -10.76 4.66
CA GLY A 140 5.53 -11.55 5.35
C GLY A 140 6.96 -11.11 5.04
N GLY A 141 7.92 -11.99 5.33
CA GLY A 141 9.34 -11.75 5.08
C GLY A 141 10.01 -10.76 6.05
N TYR A 142 11.34 -10.75 6.04
CA TYR A 142 12.16 -9.97 6.99
C TYR A 142 11.97 -8.45 6.83
N LYS A 143 11.90 -7.95 5.60
CA LYS A 143 11.71 -6.52 5.31
C LYS A 143 10.38 -6.01 5.87
N SER A 144 9.30 -6.74 5.64
CA SER A 144 7.96 -6.37 6.14
C SER A 144 7.90 -6.38 7.67
N LYS A 145 8.52 -7.36 8.33
CA LYS A 145 8.61 -7.43 9.79
C LYS A 145 9.43 -6.27 10.36
N ALA A 146 10.59 -5.97 9.76
CA ALA A 146 11.41 -4.83 10.16
C ALA A 146 10.66 -3.50 10.00
N ASP A 147 9.93 -3.31 8.89
CA ASP A 147 9.11 -2.13 8.67
C ASP A 147 8.03 -1.97 9.76
N ILE A 148 7.39 -3.07 10.19
CA ILE A 148 6.39 -3.03 11.28
C ILE A 148 7.05 -2.56 12.59
N VAL A 149 8.18 -3.16 12.97
CA VAL A 149 8.88 -2.81 14.22
C VAL A 149 9.27 -1.33 14.22
N GLU A 150 9.85 -0.83 13.13
CA GLU A 150 10.24 0.58 13.00
C GLU A 150 9.03 1.53 13.01
N LEU A 151 7.96 1.18 12.29
CA LEU A 151 6.72 1.96 12.25
C LEU A 151 6.14 2.13 13.67
N LEU A 152 6.04 1.03 14.42
CA LEU A 152 5.52 1.05 15.79
C LEU A 152 6.45 1.81 16.73
N ALA A 153 7.77 1.62 16.62
CA ALA A 153 8.75 2.32 17.46
C ALA A 153 8.69 3.85 17.28
N ARG A 154 8.42 4.31 16.06
CA ARG A 154 8.34 5.76 15.72
C ARG A 154 6.98 6.40 16.04
N ASN A 155 6.00 5.61 16.43
CA ASN A 155 4.65 6.06 16.74
C ASN A 155 4.21 5.59 18.13
N PRO A 156 4.84 6.08 19.24
CA PRO A 156 4.62 5.56 20.60
C PRO A 156 3.20 5.80 21.14
N GLY A 157 2.42 6.66 20.52
CA GLY A 157 1.04 6.98 20.93
C GLY A 157 -0.04 6.15 20.24
N LEU A 158 0.35 5.07 19.52
CA LEU A 158 -0.61 4.23 18.81
C LEU A 158 -1.47 3.41 19.78
N ASP A 159 -2.75 3.25 19.42
CA ASP A 159 -3.62 2.27 20.05
C ASP A 159 -3.24 0.86 19.57
N LEU A 160 -2.46 0.16 20.37
CA LEU A 160 -1.99 -1.19 20.06
C LEU A 160 -3.14 -2.21 20.07
N ASP A 161 -4.22 -1.96 20.81
CA ASP A 161 -5.38 -2.84 20.84
C ASP A 161 -6.23 -2.70 19.56
N GLU A 162 -6.28 -1.51 18.95
CA GLU A 162 -6.83 -1.34 17.61
C GLU A 162 -6.03 -2.17 16.59
N ILE A 163 -4.70 -2.10 16.62
CA ILE A 163 -3.84 -2.87 15.70
C ILE A 163 -4.04 -4.37 15.89
N ARG A 164 -4.10 -4.86 17.13
CA ARG A 164 -4.38 -6.27 17.44
C ARG A 164 -5.76 -6.68 16.92
N THR A 165 -6.76 -5.84 17.12
CA THR A 165 -8.14 -6.08 16.66
C THR A 165 -8.20 -6.25 15.16
N VAL A 166 -7.57 -5.34 14.39
CA VAL A 166 -7.50 -5.42 12.93
C VAL A 166 -6.76 -6.68 12.48
N CYS A 167 -5.58 -6.97 13.04
CA CYS A 167 -4.83 -8.18 12.69
C CYS A 167 -5.60 -9.48 13.01
N LYS A 168 -6.31 -9.51 14.15
CA LYS A 168 -7.16 -10.65 14.54
C LYS A 168 -8.36 -10.82 13.60
N GLN A 169 -9.01 -9.73 13.21
CA GLN A 169 -10.12 -9.73 12.23
C GLN A 169 -9.70 -10.42 10.94
N TYR A 170 -8.48 -10.19 10.48
CA TYR A 170 -7.93 -10.78 9.26
C TYR A 170 -7.18 -12.11 9.52
N ARG A 171 -7.23 -12.65 10.75
CA ARG A 171 -6.57 -13.92 11.14
C ARG A 171 -5.06 -13.94 10.90
N LEU A 172 -4.41 -12.77 11.01
CA LEU A 172 -2.97 -12.64 10.87
C LEU A 172 -2.25 -13.01 12.16
N LYS A 173 -1.08 -13.65 12.03
CA LYS A 173 -0.27 -14.14 13.16
C LYS A 173 1.07 -13.43 13.23
N GLY A 174 1.73 -13.47 14.40
CA GLY A 174 3.09 -12.98 14.59
C GLY A 174 3.18 -11.50 14.97
N LEU A 175 2.07 -10.82 15.25
CA LEU A 175 2.08 -9.42 15.68
C LEU A 175 2.71 -9.22 17.06
N ASP A 176 2.39 -10.08 18.06
CA ASP A 176 2.82 -9.87 19.45
C ASP A 176 4.35 -9.95 19.62
N GLU A 177 5.03 -10.76 18.83
CA GLU A 177 6.49 -10.82 18.77
C GLU A 177 7.08 -9.48 18.30
N LEU A 178 6.48 -8.87 17.26
CA LEU A 178 6.92 -7.59 16.70
C LEU A 178 6.61 -6.42 17.63
N LEU A 179 5.50 -6.46 18.36
CA LEU A 179 5.17 -5.49 19.42
C LEU A 179 6.20 -5.52 20.53
N THR A 180 6.61 -6.73 20.96
CA THR A 180 7.64 -6.90 21.98
C THR A 180 8.99 -6.36 21.51
N GLU A 181 9.37 -6.62 20.26
CA GLU A 181 10.61 -6.09 19.67
C GLU A 181 10.59 -4.57 19.57
N SER A 182 9.47 -3.99 19.11
CA SER A 182 9.30 -2.54 19.00
C SER A 182 9.44 -1.84 20.35
N SER A 183 8.82 -2.39 21.41
CA SER A 183 8.92 -1.82 22.77
C SER A 183 10.36 -1.82 23.30
N ARG A 184 11.16 -2.82 22.98
CA ARG A 184 12.59 -2.86 23.34
C ARG A 184 13.40 -1.78 22.63
N ARG A 185 13.01 -1.37 21.41
CA ARG A 185 13.68 -0.29 20.67
C ARG A 185 13.32 1.09 21.20
N GLN A 186 12.10 1.29 21.69
CA GLN A 186 11.68 2.56 22.31
C GLN A 186 12.39 2.82 23.65
N SER A 187 12.85 1.77 24.32
CA SER A 187 13.53 1.85 25.64
C SER A 187 15.05 2.09 25.55
N ARG A 188 15.60 2.19 24.34
CA ARG A 188 17.03 2.49 24.09
C ARG A 188 17.24 3.90 23.58
#